data_8d599ccf9b12b44e8d7e2675ff6b7aff
#
_entry.id   8d599ccf9b12b44e8d7e2675ff6b7aff
#
_cell.length_a   1.000
_cell.length_b   1.000
_cell.length_c   1.000
_cell.angle_alpha   90.00
_cell.angle_beta   90.00
_cell.angle_gamma   90.00
#
_symmetry.space_group_name_H-M   'P 1'
#
loop_
_entity.id
_entity.type
_entity.pdbx_description
1 polymer ?
#
loop_
_entity_poly.entity_id
_entity_poly.type
_entity_poly.pdbx_seq_one_letter_code
_entity_poly.pdbx_strand_id
1 'polypeptide(L)'
;MITRGPRARQTPDVSPLYRLAQKDRDWLLSQQHVRRILIDGENLNTIQNASGMVYLIETGWLAECEFLRNGRRQILDFYLPGDLIVSSDKFSDLRGRCIESIGPASVLVFDVSAAQPDPRLENIEKQVLTLRAEAFGNLLVNVGRRSAMSRLAHFLLRTDAKLRVRPDGDESITVPSFVTQSDIADHLGISTVHTNKTLAKLRQAGFVSQPGQAIALLSRERLEQLRE
;
A
#
# COMPACT_ATOMS: atom_id res chain seq x y z
N MET A 1 -26.76 15.98 -23.29
CA MET A 1 -25.66 16.81 -22.75
C MET A 1 -25.53 16.46 -21.29
N ILE A 2 -24.60 15.57 -20.93
CA ILE A 2 -24.43 15.12 -19.53
C ILE A 2 -23.49 16.13 -18.87
N THR A 3 -24.04 16.99 -18.03
CA THR A 3 -23.26 17.91 -17.19
C THR A 3 -22.39 17.11 -16.24
N ARG A 4 -21.07 17.23 -16.39
CA ARG A 4 -20.11 16.67 -15.42
C ARG A 4 -20.36 17.36 -14.07
N GLY A 5 -20.86 16.61 -13.10
CA GLY A 5 -20.96 17.06 -11.71
C GLY A 5 -19.59 17.46 -11.14
N PRO A 6 -19.55 18.22 -10.04
CA PRO A 6 -18.31 18.69 -9.43
C PRO A 6 -17.44 17.49 -9.07
N ARG A 7 -16.15 17.54 -9.49
CA ARG A 7 -15.14 16.54 -9.09
C ARG A 7 -15.12 16.48 -7.57
N ALA A 8 -15.52 15.36 -6.99
CA ALA A 8 -15.32 15.10 -5.57
C ALA A 8 -13.84 15.35 -5.25
N ARG A 9 -13.55 16.16 -4.23
CA ARG A 9 -12.20 16.33 -3.70
C ARG A 9 -11.73 14.95 -3.27
N GLN A 10 -10.76 14.39 -4.01
CA GLN A 10 -10.13 13.14 -3.60
C GLN A 10 -9.44 13.42 -2.27
N THR A 11 -9.84 12.70 -1.23
CA THR A 11 -9.11 12.67 0.04
C THR A 11 -7.69 12.20 -0.27
N PRO A 12 -6.66 12.84 0.30
CA PRO A 12 -5.28 12.41 0.06
C PRO A 12 -5.10 10.95 0.50
N ASP A 13 -4.34 10.17 -0.26
CA ASP A 13 -3.96 8.78 0.05
C ASP A 13 -3.01 8.76 1.26
N VAL A 14 -3.57 8.89 2.44
CA VAL A 14 -2.83 8.88 3.71
C VAL A 14 -2.91 7.49 4.32
N SER A 15 -1.82 7.02 4.93
CA SER A 15 -1.80 5.73 5.63
C SER A 15 -2.87 5.64 6.73
N PRO A 16 -3.49 4.45 6.93
CA PRO A 16 -4.58 4.24 7.88
C PRO A 16 -4.30 4.77 9.28
N LEU A 17 -3.09 4.53 9.83
CA LEU A 17 -2.73 5.01 11.16
C LEU A 17 -2.91 6.53 11.30
N TYR A 18 -2.56 7.30 10.28
CA TYR A 18 -2.66 8.76 10.30
C TYR A 18 -4.06 9.28 9.97
N ARG A 19 -4.95 8.41 9.46
CA ARG A 19 -6.37 8.70 9.29
C ARG A 19 -7.20 8.42 10.54
N LEU A 20 -6.67 7.59 11.46
CA LEU A 20 -7.34 7.35 12.73
C LEU A 20 -7.46 8.64 13.53
N ALA A 21 -8.56 8.79 14.25
CA ALA A 21 -8.68 9.81 15.30
C ALA A 21 -7.55 9.63 16.32
N GLN A 22 -7.02 10.74 16.84
CA GLN A 22 -5.88 10.71 17.78
C GLN A 22 -6.12 9.72 18.94
N LYS A 23 -7.34 9.74 19.53
CA LYS A 23 -7.74 8.83 20.62
C LYS A 23 -7.65 7.33 20.26
N ASP A 24 -7.99 6.98 19.01
CA ASP A 24 -7.98 5.58 18.54
C ASP A 24 -6.54 5.12 18.28
N ARG A 25 -5.71 6.01 17.73
CA ARG A 25 -4.28 5.79 17.52
C ARG A 25 -3.54 5.60 18.85
N ASP A 26 -3.75 6.52 19.80
CA ASP A 26 -3.11 6.47 21.12
C ASP A 26 -3.53 5.19 21.87
N TRP A 27 -4.81 4.82 21.76
CA TRP A 27 -5.30 3.57 22.32
C TRP A 27 -4.60 2.36 21.70
N LEU A 28 -4.51 2.26 20.37
CA LEU A 28 -3.85 1.14 19.69
C LEU A 28 -2.39 1.02 20.15
N LEU A 29 -1.65 2.12 20.13
CA LEU A 29 -0.24 2.14 20.51
C LEU A 29 0.00 1.87 22.01
N SER A 30 -1.01 2.05 22.86
CA SER A 30 -0.96 1.69 24.29
C SER A 30 -1.20 0.21 24.55
N GLN A 31 -1.70 -0.56 23.56
CA GLN A 31 -1.92 -1.99 23.73
C GLN A 31 -0.59 -2.74 23.76
N GLN A 32 -0.58 -3.90 24.47
CA GLN A 32 0.57 -4.79 24.43
C GLN A 32 0.81 -5.28 23.00
N HIS A 33 2.05 -5.22 22.57
CA HIS A 33 2.45 -5.64 21.21
C HIS A 33 3.82 -6.30 21.21
N VAL A 34 4.06 -7.09 20.18
CA VAL A 34 5.36 -7.71 19.91
C VAL A 34 5.88 -7.18 18.58
N ARG A 35 7.15 -6.74 18.55
CA ARG A 35 7.82 -6.41 17.29
C ARG A 35 8.28 -7.67 16.60
N ARG A 36 7.96 -7.83 15.34
CA ARG A 36 8.44 -8.89 14.48
C ARG A 36 9.24 -8.31 13.33
N ILE A 37 10.41 -8.88 13.08
CA ILE A 37 11.26 -8.58 11.92
C ILE A 37 10.95 -9.62 10.85
N LEU A 38 10.76 -9.18 9.63
CA LEU A 38 10.50 -10.00 8.46
C LEU A 38 11.68 -9.89 7.50
N ILE A 39 12.10 -11.03 6.97
CA ILE A 39 13.06 -11.07 5.87
C ILE A 39 12.34 -10.97 4.53
N ASP A 40 13.07 -10.69 3.46
CA ASP A 40 12.51 -10.59 2.10
C ASP A 40 11.75 -11.86 1.71
N GLY A 41 10.54 -11.69 1.18
CA GLY A 41 9.65 -12.79 0.79
C GLY A 41 8.95 -13.53 1.95
N GLU A 42 9.19 -13.13 3.20
CA GLU A 42 8.51 -13.78 4.33
C GLU A 42 7.02 -13.45 4.35
N ASN A 43 6.21 -14.50 4.46
CA ASN A 43 4.75 -14.39 4.42
C ASN A 43 4.17 -14.10 5.81
N LEU A 44 3.46 -13.00 5.94
CA LEU A 44 2.76 -12.62 7.16
C LEU A 44 1.59 -13.56 7.48
N ASN A 45 0.99 -14.21 6.48
CA ASN A 45 -0.16 -15.10 6.66
C ASN A 45 0.15 -16.36 7.48
N THR A 46 1.42 -16.76 7.58
CA THR A 46 1.81 -17.85 8.49
C THR A 46 1.50 -17.56 9.96
N ILE A 47 1.20 -16.29 10.27
CA ILE A 47 0.85 -15.79 11.60
C ILE A 47 -0.66 -15.61 11.74
N GLN A 48 -1.39 -15.52 10.62
CA GLN A 48 -2.80 -15.12 10.56
C GLN A 48 -3.80 -16.20 11.00
N ASN A 49 -3.37 -17.33 11.54
CA ASN A 49 -4.29 -18.33 12.07
C ASN A 49 -5.00 -17.90 13.38
N ALA A 50 -4.79 -16.68 13.84
CA ALA A 50 -5.49 -16.12 14.98
C ALA A 50 -6.33 -14.92 14.53
N SER A 51 -7.64 -15.06 14.62
CA SER A 51 -8.61 -13.96 14.62
C SER A 51 -8.23 -12.93 15.68
N GLY A 52 -8.41 -11.65 15.34
CA GLY A 52 -8.16 -10.58 16.30
C GLY A 52 -6.70 -10.10 16.39
N MET A 53 -5.95 -10.19 15.31
CA MET A 53 -4.63 -9.57 15.21
C MET A 53 -4.71 -8.26 14.41
N VAL A 54 -4.01 -7.25 14.91
CA VAL A 54 -3.75 -6.00 14.17
C VAL A 54 -2.25 -5.88 13.96
N TYR A 55 -1.84 -5.62 12.74
CA TYR A 55 -0.45 -5.40 12.36
C TYR A 55 -0.26 -3.96 11.95
N LEU A 56 0.71 -3.28 12.55
CA LEU A 56 1.17 -1.97 12.14
C LEU A 56 2.52 -2.12 11.45
N ILE A 57 2.63 -1.67 10.22
CA ILE A 57 3.91 -1.62 9.52
C ILE A 57 4.76 -0.52 10.15
N GLU A 58 5.90 -0.89 10.73
CA GLU A 58 6.84 0.05 11.36
C GLU A 58 7.90 0.51 10.37
N THR A 59 8.55 -0.44 9.68
CA THR A 59 9.55 -0.17 8.64
C THR A 59 9.41 -1.16 7.50
N GLY A 60 9.99 -0.81 6.33
CA GLY A 60 9.94 -1.65 5.14
C GLY A 60 8.58 -1.63 4.46
N TRP A 61 8.38 -2.50 3.49
CA TRP A 61 7.15 -2.62 2.71
C TRP A 61 6.65 -4.06 2.72
N LEU A 62 5.33 -4.22 2.72
CA LEU A 62 4.69 -5.51 2.46
C LEU A 62 3.80 -5.37 1.24
N ALA A 63 3.58 -6.49 0.53
CA ALA A 63 2.67 -6.57 -0.60
C ALA A 63 1.56 -7.58 -0.32
N GLU A 64 0.32 -7.21 -0.60
CA GLU A 64 -0.78 -8.16 -0.71
C GLU A 64 -0.77 -8.74 -2.12
N CYS A 65 -0.58 -10.06 -2.20
CA CYS A 65 -0.38 -10.77 -3.45
C CYS A 65 -1.47 -11.81 -3.68
N GLU A 66 -1.83 -12.02 -4.94
CA GLU A 66 -2.58 -13.16 -5.40
C GLU A 66 -1.76 -13.93 -6.45
N PHE A 67 -1.58 -15.22 -6.23
CA PHE A 67 -0.88 -16.10 -7.16
C PHE A 67 -1.88 -16.86 -8.03
N LEU A 68 -1.72 -16.70 -9.33
CA LEU A 68 -2.54 -17.39 -10.32
C LEU A 68 -2.02 -18.82 -10.55
N ARG A 69 -2.88 -19.71 -11.05
CA ARG A 69 -2.51 -21.12 -11.35
C ARG A 69 -1.34 -21.26 -12.34
N ASN A 70 -1.09 -20.27 -13.17
CA ASN A 70 0.01 -20.23 -14.13
C ASN A 70 1.33 -19.68 -13.55
N GLY A 71 1.40 -19.49 -12.23
CA GLY A 71 2.56 -18.97 -11.51
C GLY A 71 2.74 -17.44 -11.57
N ARG A 72 1.85 -16.72 -12.26
CA ARG A 72 1.90 -15.25 -12.24
C ARG A 72 1.42 -14.73 -10.89
N ARG A 73 2.09 -13.67 -10.43
CA ARG A 73 1.70 -12.90 -9.24
C ARG A 73 1.00 -11.62 -9.66
N GLN A 74 -0.07 -11.28 -8.97
CA GLN A 74 -0.66 -9.94 -9.00
C GLN A 74 -0.50 -9.31 -7.62
N ILE A 75 0.17 -8.16 -7.54
CA ILE A 75 0.19 -7.36 -6.32
C ILE A 75 -1.07 -6.50 -6.30
N LEU A 76 -1.88 -6.71 -5.27
CA LEU A 76 -3.16 -6.02 -5.10
C LEU A 76 -2.96 -4.65 -4.42
N ASP A 77 -2.10 -4.58 -3.41
CA ASP A 77 -1.71 -3.34 -2.74
C ASP A 77 -0.32 -3.47 -2.10
N PHE A 78 0.32 -2.31 -1.85
CA PHE A 78 1.51 -2.19 -1.01
C PHE A 78 1.14 -1.56 0.33
N TYR A 79 1.58 -2.20 1.39
CA TYR A 79 1.50 -1.69 2.75
C TYR A 79 2.84 -1.03 3.12
N LEU A 80 2.77 0.24 3.46
CA LEU A 80 3.90 1.08 3.79
C LEU A 80 3.92 1.36 5.30
N PRO A 81 5.03 1.84 5.85
CA PRO A 81 5.07 2.26 7.25
C PRO A 81 3.92 3.21 7.62
N GLY A 82 3.23 2.89 8.71
CA GLY A 82 1.99 3.54 9.15
C GLY A 82 0.71 2.90 8.60
N ASP A 83 0.81 1.94 7.68
CA ASP A 83 -0.36 1.16 7.26
C ASP A 83 -0.71 0.10 8.31
N LEU A 84 -1.99 -0.20 8.41
CA LEU A 84 -2.56 -1.20 9.30
C LEU A 84 -3.14 -2.36 8.50
N ILE A 85 -2.90 -3.57 8.98
CA ILE A 85 -3.52 -4.79 8.49
C ILE A 85 -4.33 -5.37 9.65
N VAL A 86 -5.60 -5.65 9.41
CA VAL A 86 -6.48 -6.28 10.40
C VAL A 86 -6.78 -7.69 9.94
N SER A 87 -6.44 -8.67 10.78
CA SER A 87 -6.81 -10.07 10.57
C SER A 87 -8.22 -10.28 11.11
N SER A 88 -9.17 -10.47 10.22
CA SER A 88 -10.56 -10.79 10.57
C SER A 88 -10.90 -12.14 9.96
N ASP A 89 -11.58 -13.02 10.73
CA ASP A 89 -12.07 -14.32 10.27
C ASP A 89 -12.94 -14.22 9.02
N LYS A 90 -13.53 -13.05 8.81
CA LYS A 90 -14.35 -12.77 7.63
C LYS A 90 -13.58 -12.81 6.31
N PHE A 91 -12.25 -12.81 6.35
CA PHE A 91 -11.36 -12.80 5.16
C PHE A 91 -10.41 -13.99 5.08
N SER A 92 -10.48 -14.94 6.02
CA SER A 92 -9.58 -16.11 6.09
C SER A 92 -9.70 -17.07 4.89
N ASP A 93 -10.79 -16.98 4.14
CA ASP A 93 -11.13 -17.95 3.08
C ASP A 93 -10.69 -17.50 1.66
N LEU A 94 -9.88 -16.45 1.56
CA LEU A 94 -9.36 -15.99 0.27
C LEU A 94 -8.15 -16.86 -0.14
N ARG A 95 -8.45 -18.08 -0.64
CA ARG A 95 -7.43 -19.00 -1.17
C ARG A 95 -6.59 -18.31 -2.24
N GLY A 96 -5.27 -18.39 -2.09
CA GLY A 96 -4.31 -17.84 -3.05
C GLY A 96 -3.81 -16.43 -2.72
N ARG A 97 -4.35 -15.76 -1.71
CA ARG A 97 -3.85 -14.46 -1.26
C ARG A 97 -2.84 -14.61 -0.14
N CYS A 98 -1.79 -13.84 -0.20
CA CYS A 98 -0.80 -13.72 0.87
C CYS A 98 -0.38 -12.26 1.05
N ILE A 99 0.18 -11.97 2.22
CA ILE A 99 0.87 -10.71 2.48
C ILE A 99 2.32 -11.07 2.74
N GLU A 100 3.21 -10.62 1.87
CA GLU A 100 4.63 -10.92 1.93
C GLU A 100 5.48 -9.66 2.06
N SER A 101 6.62 -9.79 2.70
CA SER A 101 7.59 -8.72 2.81
C SER A 101 8.30 -8.48 1.49
N ILE A 102 8.42 -7.23 1.08
CA ILE A 102 9.24 -6.78 -0.05
C ILE A 102 10.48 -6.12 0.53
N GLY A 103 11.58 -6.89 0.55
CA GLY A 103 12.77 -6.52 1.31
C GLY A 103 12.59 -6.69 2.82
N PRO A 104 13.59 -6.30 3.62
CA PRO A 104 13.48 -6.35 5.08
C PRO A 104 12.40 -5.41 5.60
N ALA A 105 11.58 -5.89 6.54
CA ALA A 105 10.52 -5.10 7.16
C ALA A 105 10.38 -5.39 8.65
N SER A 106 9.73 -4.51 9.38
CA SER A 106 9.29 -4.77 10.76
C SER A 106 7.83 -4.39 10.96
N VAL A 107 7.14 -5.18 11.76
CA VAL A 107 5.74 -4.98 12.10
C VAL A 107 5.54 -5.05 13.61
N LEU A 108 4.65 -4.21 14.13
CA LEU A 108 4.13 -4.36 15.48
C LEU A 108 2.85 -5.20 15.40
N VAL A 109 2.82 -6.27 16.19
CA VAL A 109 1.73 -7.24 16.24
C VAL A 109 0.96 -7.04 17.54
N PHE A 110 -0.30 -6.64 17.44
CA PHE A 110 -1.20 -6.46 18.56
C PHE A 110 -2.19 -7.62 18.58
N ASP A 111 -2.19 -8.39 19.67
CA ASP A 111 -3.21 -9.41 19.94
C ASP A 111 -4.40 -8.74 20.63
N VAL A 112 -5.45 -8.53 19.89
CA VAL A 112 -6.70 -7.95 20.40
C VAL A 112 -7.82 -9.00 20.50
N SER A 113 -7.50 -10.28 20.31
CA SER A 113 -8.46 -11.40 20.35
C SER A 113 -9.10 -11.59 21.72
N ALA A 114 -8.34 -11.36 22.78
CA ALA A 114 -8.78 -11.47 24.17
C ALA A 114 -9.38 -10.16 24.72
N ALA A 115 -9.29 -9.06 23.96
CA ALA A 115 -9.86 -7.80 24.38
C ALA A 115 -11.38 -7.91 24.48
N GLN A 116 -11.96 -7.33 25.53
CA GLN A 116 -13.40 -7.12 25.57
C GLN A 116 -13.80 -6.26 24.38
N PRO A 117 -15.04 -6.44 23.83
CA PRO A 117 -15.51 -5.63 22.73
C PRO A 117 -15.24 -4.14 22.98
N ASP A 118 -14.34 -3.56 22.24
CA ASP A 118 -13.97 -2.14 22.37
C ASP A 118 -14.42 -1.39 21.10
N PRO A 119 -15.29 -0.37 21.24
CA PRO A 119 -15.75 0.40 20.09
C PRO A 119 -14.64 1.04 19.27
N ARG A 120 -13.46 1.25 19.88
CA ARG A 120 -12.28 1.79 19.18
C ARG A 120 -11.69 0.76 18.21
N LEU A 121 -11.65 -0.51 18.59
CA LEU A 121 -11.21 -1.58 17.70
C LEU A 121 -12.14 -1.71 16.49
N GLU A 122 -13.46 -1.73 16.73
CA GLU A 122 -14.45 -1.79 15.64
C GLU A 122 -14.30 -0.58 14.69
N ASN A 123 -14.02 0.60 15.24
CA ASN A 123 -13.79 1.80 14.42
C ASN A 123 -12.50 1.68 13.58
N ILE A 124 -11.42 1.18 14.16
CA ILE A 124 -10.16 0.90 13.44
C ILE A 124 -10.39 -0.10 12.31
N GLU A 125 -11.04 -1.23 12.60
CA GLU A 125 -11.36 -2.24 11.61
C GLU A 125 -12.18 -1.67 10.46
N LYS A 126 -13.26 -0.94 10.77
CA LYS A 126 -14.10 -0.30 9.77
C LYS A 126 -13.33 0.67 8.88
N GLN A 127 -12.46 1.47 9.46
CA GLN A 127 -11.64 2.43 8.69
C GLN A 127 -10.65 1.69 7.79
N VAL A 128 -9.93 0.69 8.31
CA VAL A 128 -8.97 -0.11 7.52
C VAL A 128 -9.69 -0.80 6.36
N LEU A 129 -10.85 -1.41 6.61
CA LEU A 129 -11.63 -2.07 5.56
C LEU A 129 -12.14 -1.09 4.50
N THR A 130 -12.58 0.10 4.91
CA THR A 130 -13.00 1.15 3.98
C THR A 130 -11.85 1.57 3.05
N LEU A 131 -10.67 1.82 3.63
CA LEU A 131 -9.48 2.20 2.86
C LEU A 131 -9.02 1.10 1.91
N ARG A 132 -9.14 -0.16 2.34
CA ARG A 132 -8.84 -1.32 1.50
C ARG A 132 -9.82 -1.43 0.32
N ALA A 133 -11.11 -1.22 0.56
CA ALA A 133 -12.12 -1.21 -0.50
C ALA A 133 -11.86 -0.08 -1.52
N GLU A 134 -11.48 1.13 -1.06
CA GLU A 134 -11.07 2.24 -1.92
C GLU A 134 -9.82 1.88 -2.75
N ALA A 135 -8.81 1.23 -2.12
CA ALA A 135 -7.60 0.79 -2.81
C ALA A 135 -7.92 -0.20 -3.94
N PHE A 136 -8.78 -1.18 -3.68
CA PHE A 136 -9.20 -2.15 -4.70
C PHE A 136 -10.03 -1.52 -5.82
N GLY A 137 -10.93 -0.58 -5.48
CA GLY A 137 -11.66 0.20 -6.49
C GLY A 137 -10.70 0.98 -7.40
N ASN A 138 -9.69 1.63 -6.82
CA ASN A 138 -8.66 2.34 -7.58
C ASN A 138 -7.83 1.39 -8.45
N LEU A 139 -7.42 0.21 -7.92
CA LEU A 139 -6.70 -0.79 -8.69
C LEU A 139 -7.53 -1.27 -9.89
N LEU A 140 -8.81 -1.56 -9.69
CA LEU A 140 -9.70 -1.99 -10.77
C LEU A 140 -9.78 -0.95 -11.89
N VAL A 141 -9.94 0.32 -11.56
CA VAL A 141 -9.92 1.41 -12.55
C VAL A 141 -8.55 1.50 -13.22
N ASN A 142 -7.46 1.38 -12.45
CA ASN A 142 -6.10 1.41 -12.97
C ASN A 142 -5.91 0.35 -14.05
N VAL A 143 -6.10 -0.94 -13.69
CA VAL A 143 -5.82 -2.05 -14.60
C VAL A 143 -6.84 -2.15 -15.74
N GLY A 144 -8.07 -1.68 -15.52
CA GLY A 144 -9.16 -1.79 -16.49
C GLY A 144 -9.23 -0.68 -17.53
N ARG A 145 -8.78 0.55 -17.21
CA ARG A 145 -9.05 1.73 -18.04
C ARG A 145 -7.87 2.65 -18.29
N ARG A 146 -6.88 2.68 -17.41
CA ARG A 146 -5.77 3.64 -17.56
C ARG A 146 -4.65 3.10 -18.43
N SER A 147 -3.95 4.00 -19.11
CA SER A 147 -2.72 3.69 -19.85
C SER A 147 -1.60 3.30 -18.86
N ALA A 148 -0.57 2.59 -19.32
CA ALA A 148 0.57 2.22 -18.48
C ALA A 148 1.25 3.46 -17.83
N MET A 149 1.31 4.58 -18.57
CA MET A 149 1.84 5.84 -18.07
C MET A 149 0.99 6.40 -16.93
N SER A 150 -0.33 6.41 -17.09
CA SER A 150 -1.27 6.87 -16.06
C SER A 150 -1.28 5.95 -14.85
N ARG A 151 -1.19 4.61 -15.04
CA ARG A 151 -1.07 3.65 -13.93
C ARG A 151 0.18 3.90 -13.08
N LEU A 152 1.33 4.08 -13.74
CA LEU A 152 2.59 4.33 -13.06
C LEU A 152 2.59 5.69 -12.34
N ALA A 153 2.07 6.74 -12.98
CA ALA A 153 1.91 8.05 -12.34
C ALA A 153 1.01 7.97 -11.10
N HIS A 154 -0.10 7.23 -11.18
CA HIS A 154 -1.01 7.04 -10.06
C HIS A 154 -0.33 6.28 -8.89
N PHE A 155 0.40 5.21 -9.19
CA PHE A 155 1.16 4.45 -8.21
C PHE A 155 2.17 5.34 -7.47
N LEU A 156 3.00 6.08 -8.21
CA LEU A 156 4.01 6.96 -7.64
C LEU A 156 3.40 8.07 -6.75
N LEU A 157 2.33 8.71 -7.22
CA LEU A 157 1.65 9.78 -6.46
C LEU A 157 1.00 9.25 -5.19
N ARG A 158 0.40 8.06 -5.24
CA ARG A 158 -0.21 7.43 -4.07
C ARG A 158 0.86 7.06 -3.03
N THR A 159 1.96 6.48 -3.48
CA THR A 159 3.10 6.13 -2.63
C THR A 159 3.71 7.37 -1.98
N ASP A 160 3.98 8.41 -2.76
CA ASP A 160 4.48 9.69 -2.27
C ASP A 160 3.55 10.30 -1.21
N ALA A 161 2.25 10.29 -1.45
CA ALA A 161 1.27 10.81 -0.50
C ALA A 161 1.28 10.06 0.84
N LYS A 162 1.42 8.72 0.81
CA LYS A 162 1.54 7.90 2.02
C LYS A 162 2.82 8.20 2.81
N LEU A 163 3.93 8.39 2.12
CA LEU A 163 5.24 8.62 2.76
C LEU A 163 5.37 10.02 3.38
N ARG A 164 4.81 11.06 2.75
CA ARG A 164 4.89 12.46 3.24
C ARG A 164 4.19 12.70 4.58
N VAL A 165 3.26 11.87 4.96
CA VAL A 165 2.55 12.03 6.26
C VAL A 165 3.40 11.55 7.43
N ARG A 166 4.53 10.91 7.18
CA ARG A 166 5.41 10.38 8.22
C ARG A 166 6.29 11.50 8.81
N PRO A 167 6.46 11.55 10.15
CA PRO A 167 7.36 12.52 10.80
C PRO A 167 8.81 12.39 10.35
N ASP A 168 9.25 11.16 9.98
CA ASP A 168 10.64 10.83 9.65
C ASP A 168 10.83 10.48 8.16
N GLY A 169 9.87 10.84 7.30
CA GLY A 169 9.91 10.50 5.88
C GLY A 169 11.04 11.24 5.15
N ASP A 170 11.94 10.50 4.49
CA ASP A 170 12.84 11.09 3.51
C ASP A 170 12.01 11.50 2.29
N GLU A 171 11.82 12.81 2.11
CA GLU A 171 11.03 13.37 1.01
C GLU A 171 11.62 13.09 -0.37
N SER A 172 12.87 12.64 -0.43
CA SER A 172 13.61 12.46 -1.68
C SER A 172 13.29 11.15 -2.40
N ILE A 173 12.93 10.07 -1.69
CA ILE A 173 12.72 8.73 -2.26
C ILE A 173 11.26 8.31 -2.12
N THR A 174 10.59 8.14 -3.28
CA THR A 174 9.20 7.68 -3.34
C THR A 174 9.10 6.15 -3.36
N VAL A 175 9.99 5.46 -4.09
CA VAL A 175 10.05 3.99 -4.13
C VAL A 175 11.48 3.57 -3.81
N PRO A 176 11.69 2.83 -2.72
CA PRO A 176 13.03 2.38 -2.31
C PRO A 176 13.59 1.31 -3.25
N SER A 177 14.90 1.13 -3.23
CA SER A 177 15.63 0.25 -4.15
C SER A 177 15.31 -1.24 -4.01
N PHE A 178 14.79 -1.67 -2.88
CA PHE A 178 14.39 -3.05 -2.65
C PHE A 178 13.05 -3.41 -3.34
N VAL A 179 12.24 -2.41 -3.71
CA VAL A 179 11.03 -2.63 -4.54
C VAL A 179 11.47 -2.73 -6.00
N THR A 180 11.38 -3.91 -6.56
CA THR A 180 11.86 -4.19 -7.91
C THR A 180 10.91 -3.67 -8.98
N GLN A 181 11.41 -3.54 -10.20
CA GLN A 181 10.57 -3.20 -11.35
C GLN A 181 9.57 -4.33 -11.68
N SER A 182 9.86 -5.56 -11.27
CA SER A 182 8.92 -6.68 -11.37
C SER A 182 7.75 -6.51 -10.38
N ASP A 183 8.01 -6.08 -9.16
CA ASP A 183 6.96 -5.81 -8.18
C ASP A 183 6.03 -4.68 -8.65
N ILE A 184 6.62 -3.62 -9.22
CA ILE A 184 5.84 -2.54 -9.82
C ILE A 184 5.01 -3.07 -11.00
N ALA A 185 5.59 -3.89 -11.87
CA ALA A 185 4.90 -4.48 -13.03
C ALA A 185 3.72 -5.35 -12.58
N ASP A 186 3.93 -6.21 -11.57
CA ASP A 186 2.91 -7.07 -10.97
C ASP A 186 1.76 -6.25 -10.35
N HIS A 187 2.06 -5.09 -9.76
CA HIS A 187 1.01 -4.19 -9.27
C HIS A 187 0.27 -3.46 -10.39
N LEU A 188 0.97 -3.02 -11.42
CA LEU A 188 0.36 -2.29 -12.53
C LEU A 188 -0.39 -3.21 -13.52
N GLY A 189 -0.22 -4.53 -13.44
CA GLY A 189 -0.82 -5.49 -14.35
C GLY A 189 -0.24 -5.39 -15.77
N ILE A 190 1.05 -5.07 -15.90
CA ILE A 190 1.77 -4.98 -17.18
C ILE A 190 3.09 -5.76 -17.10
N SER A 191 3.75 -5.98 -18.24
CA SER A 191 5.05 -6.67 -18.24
C SER A 191 6.17 -5.78 -17.66
N THR A 192 7.19 -6.39 -17.06
CA THR A 192 8.40 -5.69 -16.59
C THR A 192 9.07 -4.88 -17.70
N VAL A 193 9.10 -5.40 -18.93
CA VAL A 193 9.63 -4.68 -20.10
C VAL A 193 8.83 -3.39 -20.36
N HIS A 194 7.51 -3.45 -20.25
CA HIS A 194 6.65 -2.27 -20.43
C HIS A 194 6.82 -1.28 -19.29
N THR A 195 6.93 -1.75 -18.04
CA THR A 195 7.22 -0.92 -16.88
C THR A 195 8.55 -0.15 -17.07
N ASN A 196 9.61 -0.85 -17.50
CA ASN A 196 10.91 -0.24 -17.75
C ASN A 196 10.87 0.85 -18.84
N LYS A 197 10.19 0.58 -19.95
CA LYS A 197 9.99 1.57 -21.01
C LYS A 197 9.21 2.79 -20.51
N THR A 198 8.21 2.57 -19.67
CA THR A 198 7.38 3.65 -19.12
C THR A 198 8.16 4.50 -18.11
N LEU A 199 8.93 3.86 -17.21
CA LEU A 199 9.85 4.55 -16.30
C LEU A 199 10.91 5.37 -17.04
N ALA A 200 11.50 4.80 -18.10
CA ALA A 200 12.48 5.52 -18.92
C ALA A 200 11.87 6.79 -19.55
N LYS A 201 10.64 6.74 -20.03
CA LYS A 201 9.92 7.91 -20.56
C LYS A 201 9.69 8.97 -19.48
N LEU A 202 9.23 8.56 -18.28
CA LEU A 202 9.03 9.50 -17.16
C LEU A 202 10.36 10.16 -16.75
N ARG A 203 11.45 9.41 -16.72
CA ARG A 203 12.79 9.93 -16.41
C ARG A 203 13.28 10.91 -17.47
N GLN A 204 13.17 10.56 -18.76
CA GLN A 204 13.57 11.44 -19.87
C GLN A 204 12.77 12.75 -19.88
N ALA A 205 11.51 12.70 -19.50
CA ALA A 205 10.64 13.88 -19.40
C ALA A 205 10.84 14.66 -18.08
N GLY A 206 11.73 14.23 -17.18
CA GLY A 206 12.03 14.92 -15.93
C GLY A 206 10.94 14.87 -14.88
N PHE A 207 10.08 13.84 -14.90
CA PHE A 207 9.06 13.63 -13.86
C PHE A 207 9.64 12.92 -12.63
N VAL A 208 10.58 12.02 -12.86
CA VAL A 208 11.23 11.21 -11.82
C VAL A 208 12.74 11.17 -12.07
N SER A 209 13.50 10.97 -11.00
CA SER A 209 14.89 10.53 -11.04
C SER A 209 14.99 9.09 -10.54
N GLN A 210 16.10 8.44 -10.83
CA GLN A 210 16.33 7.06 -10.44
C GLN A 210 17.76 6.91 -9.88
N PRO A 211 17.98 7.33 -8.60
CA PRO A 211 19.25 7.14 -7.94
C PRO A 211 19.45 5.65 -7.63
N GLY A 212 20.39 5.01 -8.34
CA GLY A 212 20.54 3.55 -8.31
C GLY A 212 19.28 2.85 -8.82
N GLN A 213 18.64 2.06 -7.96
CA GLN A 213 17.37 1.38 -8.27
C GLN A 213 16.15 2.06 -7.61
N ALA A 214 16.35 3.02 -6.72
CA ALA A 214 15.25 3.77 -6.12
C ALA A 214 14.62 4.74 -7.12
N ILE A 215 13.37 5.15 -6.86
CA ILE A 215 12.67 6.15 -7.67
C ILE A 215 12.33 7.34 -6.79
N ALA A 216 12.71 8.54 -7.24
CA ALA A 216 12.38 9.79 -6.57
C ALA A 216 11.54 10.67 -7.48
N LEU A 217 10.49 11.29 -6.92
CA LEU A 217 9.66 12.25 -7.62
C LEU A 217 10.41 13.59 -7.76
N LEU A 218 10.40 14.13 -8.98
CA LEU A 218 10.94 15.46 -9.26
C LEU A 218 9.83 16.53 -9.38
N SER A 219 8.65 16.16 -9.85
CA SER A 219 7.54 17.09 -10.03
C SER A 219 6.19 16.39 -9.84
N ARG A 220 5.62 16.56 -8.64
CA ARG A 220 4.29 16.04 -8.29
C ARG A 220 3.20 16.63 -9.19
N GLU A 221 3.17 17.95 -9.32
CA GLU A 221 2.14 18.66 -10.09
C GLU A 221 2.08 18.21 -11.55
N ARG A 222 3.24 18.05 -12.19
CA ARG A 222 3.32 17.55 -13.56
C ARG A 222 2.87 16.09 -13.66
N LEU A 223 3.19 15.27 -12.66
CA LEU A 223 2.80 13.86 -12.64
C LEU A 223 1.28 13.71 -12.45
N GLU A 224 0.64 14.62 -11.69
CA GLU A 224 -0.81 14.64 -11.52
C GLU A 224 -1.57 14.85 -12.83
N GLN A 225 -0.99 15.56 -13.79
CA GLN A 225 -1.57 15.75 -15.14
C GLN A 225 -1.63 14.44 -15.94
N LEU A 226 -0.84 13.44 -15.58
CA LEU A 226 -0.81 12.12 -16.23
C LEU A 226 -1.81 11.12 -15.62
N ARG A 227 -2.56 11.50 -14.57
CA ARG A 227 -3.51 10.59 -13.88
C ARG A 227 -4.82 10.33 -14.64
N GLU A 228 -5.02 10.93 -15.80
CA GLU A 228 -6.25 10.81 -16.61
C GLU A 228 -6.48 9.41 -17.20
#